data_5124f32fc654ff6c4a11a4724355e69b
#
_entry.id   5124f32fc654ff6c4a11a4724355e69b
#
_cell.length_a   1.000
_cell.length_b   1.000
_cell.length_c   1.000
_cell.angle_alpha   90.00
_cell.angle_beta   90.00
_cell.angle_gamma   90.00
#
_symmetry.space_group_name_H-M   'P 1'
#
loop_
_entity.id
_entity.type
_entity.pdbx_description
1 polymer ?
#
loop_
_entity_poly.entity_id
_entity_poly.type
_entity_poly.pdbx_seq_one_letter_code
_entity_poly.pdbx_strand_id
1 'polypeptide(L)'
;MSEERKIRIVHIAQSPGGVERYLRSLLKYSNREKYEIILIVSNQYKRKNYVNLVDAFENVDMIRSIDPKSDLNAIRAIRKLLKKYKPDIVYCHSSKAGALGRIANMGLKNKCVYNPHGWAFNMRGNKLKKLIYVGIEKVLAPFCSTIICISGAEKRSALKYRICGKKKLKVIYNGIDFDEYNMDYHMNTRELLEIPEDAFVVGMVGRLAEQKAPDVFVKAAKRIKEIIPKAFFLIVGDGPDWDEVQQEVDDNELTDSFILAGWTRRPMEYIKILDIAVLISRWEGFGLVLPEYMLANKPIVATDVDAIPFIVQDHVNGLLAPVDDDEKIAENVVEIYRDAELRDKLVEEGRREVDERFNVERVAGDTEDLIDGLLMLKYRKC
;
A
#
# COMPACT_ATOMS: atom_id res chain seq x y z
N MET A 1 -42.09 7.81 8.10
CA MET A 1 -40.68 7.91 8.47
C MET A 1 -39.98 8.64 7.34
N SER A 2 -39.49 9.86 7.53
CA SER A 2 -38.72 10.56 6.53
C SER A 2 -37.44 9.75 6.27
N GLU A 3 -37.23 9.29 5.05
CA GLU A 3 -35.92 8.70 4.66
C GLU A 3 -34.83 9.73 5.00
N GLU A 4 -33.97 9.39 5.97
CA GLU A 4 -32.80 10.23 6.26
C GLU A 4 -31.91 10.28 5.03
N ARG A 5 -31.58 11.48 4.57
CA ARG A 5 -30.70 11.69 3.42
C ARG A 5 -29.34 11.02 3.66
N LYS A 6 -28.91 10.18 2.74
CA LYS A 6 -27.56 9.59 2.77
C LYS A 6 -26.47 10.68 2.87
N ILE A 7 -25.44 10.37 3.62
CA ILE A 7 -24.22 11.18 3.71
C ILE A 7 -23.48 11.07 2.38
N ARG A 8 -23.21 12.18 1.74
CA ARG A 8 -22.55 12.20 0.42
C ARG A 8 -21.04 12.35 0.58
N ILE A 9 -20.29 11.38 0.06
CA ILE A 9 -18.84 11.35 0.07
C ILE A 9 -18.33 11.47 -1.37
N VAL A 10 -17.46 12.46 -1.62
CA VAL A 10 -16.71 12.57 -2.88
C VAL A 10 -15.29 12.10 -2.65
N HIS A 11 -14.88 11.00 -3.26
CA HIS A 11 -13.49 10.55 -3.31
C HIS A 11 -12.78 11.17 -4.51
N ILE A 12 -11.56 11.66 -4.32
CA ILE A 12 -10.74 12.26 -5.38
C ILE A 12 -9.40 11.54 -5.44
N ALA A 13 -9.05 10.92 -6.61
CA ALA A 13 -7.80 10.19 -6.79
C ALA A 13 -7.19 10.45 -8.17
N GLN A 14 -5.84 10.53 -8.24
CA GLN A 14 -5.15 10.91 -9.48
C GLN A 14 -4.51 9.70 -10.19
N SER A 15 -3.75 8.84 -9.51
CA SER A 15 -3.00 7.76 -10.14
C SER A 15 -3.52 6.39 -9.71
N PRO A 16 -3.75 5.47 -10.64
CA PRO A 16 -4.06 4.08 -10.30
C PRO A 16 -2.87 3.37 -9.65
N GLY A 17 -3.00 2.07 -9.40
CA GLY A 17 -2.01 1.25 -8.69
C GLY A 17 -2.43 1.01 -7.24
N GLY A 18 -1.53 1.14 -6.28
CA GLY A 18 -1.84 0.89 -4.87
C GLY A 18 -3.02 1.72 -4.33
N VAL A 19 -3.16 2.97 -4.79
CA VAL A 19 -4.32 3.83 -4.43
C VAL A 19 -5.62 3.30 -5.03
N GLU A 20 -5.60 2.82 -6.26
CA GLU A 20 -6.78 2.22 -6.90
C GLU A 20 -7.21 0.95 -6.16
N ARG A 21 -6.25 0.09 -5.81
CA ARG A 21 -6.52 -1.13 -5.05
C ARG A 21 -7.15 -0.80 -3.69
N TYR A 22 -6.53 0.11 -2.94
CA TYR A 22 -7.09 0.59 -1.66
C TYR A 22 -8.52 1.13 -1.82
N LEU A 23 -8.75 1.99 -2.82
CA LEU A 23 -10.07 2.56 -3.08
C LEU A 23 -11.11 1.49 -3.39
N ARG A 24 -10.81 0.55 -4.27
CA ARG A 24 -11.75 -0.52 -4.63
C ARG A 24 -12.12 -1.35 -3.43
N SER A 25 -11.13 -1.75 -2.63
CA SER A 25 -11.36 -2.52 -1.41
C SER A 25 -12.18 -1.71 -0.38
N LEU A 26 -11.82 -0.45 -0.12
CA LEU A 26 -12.58 0.44 0.77
C LEU A 26 -14.05 0.58 0.31
N LEU A 27 -14.28 0.84 -0.98
CA LEU A 27 -15.61 1.06 -1.55
C LEU A 27 -16.47 -0.21 -1.56
N LYS A 28 -15.87 -1.39 -1.68
CA LYS A 28 -16.56 -2.69 -1.60
C LYS A 28 -17.23 -2.89 -0.24
N TYR A 29 -16.57 -2.46 0.83
CA TYR A 29 -17.04 -2.64 2.20
C TYR A 29 -17.70 -1.39 2.82
N SER A 30 -17.83 -0.31 2.05
CA SER A 30 -18.55 0.88 2.50
C SER A 30 -20.06 0.64 2.62
N ASN A 31 -20.66 1.15 3.70
CA ASN A 31 -22.09 1.02 3.95
C ASN A 31 -22.92 1.84 2.94
N ARG A 32 -23.46 1.16 1.93
CA ARG A 32 -24.23 1.76 0.83
C ARG A 32 -25.64 2.24 1.23
N GLU A 33 -26.15 1.82 2.34
CA GLU A 33 -27.43 2.33 2.88
C GLU A 33 -27.23 3.72 3.48
N LYS A 34 -26.08 3.95 4.11
CA LYS A 34 -25.73 5.19 4.80
C LYS A 34 -25.06 6.24 3.88
N TYR A 35 -24.24 5.79 2.91
CA TYR A 35 -23.41 6.68 2.09
C TYR A 35 -23.82 6.67 0.61
N GLU A 36 -23.87 7.87 0.05
CA GLU A 36 -23.88 8.11 -1.41
C GLU A 36 -22.44 8.46 -1.83
N ILE A 37 -21.84 7.63 -2.69
CA ILE A 37 -20.41 7.70 -3.04
C ILE A 37 -20.23 8.20 -4.46
N ILE A 38 -19.50 9.29 -4.61
CA ILE A 38 -19.08 9.86 -5.87
C ILE A 38 -17.57 9.73 -6.01
N LEU A 39 -17.10 9.25 -7.15
CA LEU A 39 -15.71 9.11 -7.47
C LEU A 39 -15.28 10.09 -8.57
N ILE A 40 -14.34 10.98 -8.26
CA ILE A 40 -13.70 11.92 -9.20
C ILE A 40 -12.26 11.48 -9.39
N VAL A 41 -11.91 11.01 -10.58
CA VAL A 41 -10.61 10.41 -10.86
C VAL A 41 -9.99 10.89 -12.17
N SER A 42 -8.68 10.64 -12.35
CA SER A 42 -8.02 10.91 -13.62
C SER A 42 -8.53 9.98 -14.73
N ASN A 43 -8.21 10.33 -15.98
CA ASN A 43 -8.57 9.54 -17.16
C ASN A 43 -7.92 8.14 -17.20
N GLN A 44 -6.97 7.86 -16.32
CA GLN A 44 -6.32 6.56 -16.20
C GLN A 44 -7.21 5.50 -15.52
N TYR A 45 -8.21 5.93 -14.75
CA TYR A 45 -9.17 5.03 -14.09
C TYR A 45 -10.27 4.59 -15.06
N LYS A 46 -10.60 3.31 -15.03
CA LYS A 46 -11.62 2.72 -15.92
C LYS A 46 -12.95 2.56 -15.19
N ARG A 47 -14.00 3.25 -15.67
CA ARG A 47 -15.34 3.22 -15.07
C ARG A 47 -15.88 1.81 -14.83
N LYS A 48 -15.57 0.85 -15.73
CA LYS A 48 -16.02 -0.54 -15.61
C LYS A 48 -15.59 -1.23 -14.31
N ASN A 49 -14.50 -0.78 -13.68
CA ASN A 49 -14.00 -1.33 -12.43
C ASN A 49 -14.78 -0.84 -11.20
N TYR A 50 -15.73 0.09 -11.37
CA TYR A 50 -16.44 0.78 -10.27
C TYR A 50 -17.96 0.74 -10.42
N VAL A 51 -18.51 0.00 -11.39
CA VAL A 51 -19.95 0.01 -11.74
C VAL A 51 -20.87 -0.22 -10.54
N ASN A 52 -20.51 -1.15 -9.66
CA ASN A 52 -21.33 -1.49 -8.48
C ASN A 52 -20.75 -0.90 -7.17
N LEU A 53 -19.72 -0.08 -7.25
CA LEU A 53 -19.01 0.45 -6.08
C LEU A 53 -19.35 1.91 -5.80
N VAL A 54 -19.87 2.66 -6.78
CA VAL A 54 -20.12 4.10 -6.67
C VAL A 54 -21.45 4.50 -7.31
N ASP A 55 -22.06 5.58 -6.81
CA ASP A 55 -23.30 6.13 -7.35
C ASP A 55 -23.03 7.05 -8.54
N ALA A 56 -21.88 7.70 -8.56
CA ALA A 56 -21.42 8.50 -9.69
C ALA A 56 -19.92 8.39 -9.92
N PHE A 57 -19.51 8.42 -11.18
CA PHE A 57 -18.12 8.34 -11.60
C PHE A 57 -17.83 9.46 -12.61
N GLU A 58 -16.89 10.33 -12.27
CA GLU A 58 -16.50 11.51 -13.05
C GLU A 58 -15.00 11.48 -13.36
N ASN A 59 -14.63 11.73 -14.61
CA ASN A 59 -13.24 11.89 -14.99
C ASN A 59 -12.86 13.38 -15.03
N VAL A 60 -11.68 13.67 -14.50
CA VAL A 60 -11.02 14.98 -14.59
C VAL A 60 -9.60 14.77 -15.07
N ASP A 61 -9.16 15.58 -16.01
CA ASP A 61 -7.78 15.52 -16.51
C ASP A 61 -6.81 15.98 -15.40
N MET A 62 -6.18 14.99 -14.73
CA MET A 62 -5.20 15.19 -13.67
C MET A 62 -3.91 14.47 -14.05
N ILE A 63 -2.87 15.22 -14.40
CA ILE A 63 -1.54 14.68 -14.69
C ILE A 63 -0.71 14.47 -13.42
N ARG A 64 0.25 13.54 -13.45
CA ARG A 64 1.08 13.21 -12.29
C ARG A 64 2.10 14.32 -11.96
N SER A 65 2.71 14.92 -12.98
CA SER A 65 3.66 16.02 -12.83
C SER A 65 3.00 17.29 -12.29
N ILE A 66 3.79 18.18 -11.70
CA ILE A 66 3.33 19.51 -11.33
C ILE A 66 3.34 20.35 -12.63
N ASP A 67 2.17 20.78 -13.05
CA ASP A 67 1.97 21.69 -14.20
C ASP A 67 0.91 22.74 -13.84
N PRO A 68 1.29 24.00 -13.65
CA PRO A 68 0.39 25.04 -13.16
C PRO A 68 -0.87 25.22 -14.01
N LYS A 69 -0.76 25.11 -15.33
CA LYS A 69 -1.92 25.31 -16.25
C LYS A 69 -2.90 24.16 -16.17
N SER A 70 -2.41 22.92 -16.27
CA SER A 70 -3.22 21.72 -16.14
C SER A 70 -3.83 21.63 -14.74
N ASP A 71 -3.05 21.91 -13.69
CA ASP A 71 -3.51 21.88 -12.30
C ASP A 71 -4.63 22.87 -12.02
N LEU A 72 -4.53 24.09 -12.56
CA LEU A 72 -5.60 25.10 -12.44
C LEU A 72 -6.89 24.65 -13.13
N ASN A 73 -6.78 24.03 -14.30
CA ASN A 73 -7.94 23.48 -15.02
C ASN A 73 -8.59 22.33 -14.23
N ALA A 74 -7.78 21.41 -13.69
CA ALA A 74 -8.24 20.32 -12.83
C ALA A 74 -8.93 20.85 -11.55
N ILE A 75 -8.36 21.85 -10.88
CA ILE A 75 -8.96 22.50 -9.70
C ILE A 75 -10.34 23.10 -10.05
N ARG A 76 -10.46 23.80 -11.18
CA ARG A 76 -11.74 24.39 -11.63
C ARG A 76 -12.78 23.29 -11.93
N ALA A 77 -12.39 22.22 -12.61
CA ALA A 77 -13.25 21.08 -12.92
C ALA A 77 -13.72 20.37 -11.65
N ILE A 78 -12.80 20.04 -10.73
CA ILE A 78 -13.12 19.44 -9.43
C ILE A 78 -14.08 20.37 -8.65
N ARG A 79 -13.79 21.68 -8.58
CA ARG A 79 -14.65 22.63 -7.85
C ARG A 79 -16.07 22.69 -8.45
N LYS A 80 -16.22 22.62 -9.79
CA LYS A 80 -17.52 22.56 -10.46
C LYS A 80 -18.29 21.31 -10.04
N LEU A 81 -17.62 20.15 -9.98
CA LEU A 81 -18.22 18.89 -9.53
C LEU A 81 -18.57 18.93 -8.04
N LEU A 82 -17.72 19.49 -7.16
CA LEU A 82 -18.04 19.66 -5.74
C LEU A 82 -19.27 20.56 -5.53
N LYS A 83 -19.44 21.60 -6.34
CA LYS A 83 -20.66 22.45 -6.31
C LYS A 83 -21.90 21.71 -6.84
N LYS A 84 -21.74 20.83 -7.86
CA LYS A 84 -22.81 20.00 -8.43
C LYS A 84 -23.32 19.00 -7.40
N TYR A 85 -22.40 18.23 -6.81
CA TYR A 85 -22.74 17.12 -5.91
C TYR A 85 -23.01 17.56 -4.47
N LYS A 86 -22.49 18.71 -4.02
CA LYS A 86 -22.64 19.26 -2.66
C LYS A 86 -22.34 18.20 -1.58
N PRO A 87 -21.14 17.60 -1.57
CA PRO A 87 -20.83 16.53 -0.63
C PRO A 87 -20.78 17.02 0.82
N ASP A 88 -20.98 16.11 1.77
CA ASP A 88 -20.72 16.34 3.18
C ASP A 88 -19.23 16.18 3.47
N ILE A 89 -18.60 15.20 2.80
CA ILE A 89 -17.17 14.86 2.90
C ILE A 89 -16.53 14.90 1.53
N VAL A 90 -15.35 15.53 1.46
CA VAL A 90 -14.41 15.41 0.34
C VAL A 90 -13.21 14.60 0.84
N TYR A 91 -13.00 13.41 0.30
CA TYR A 91 -11.93 12.52 0.69
C TYR A 91 -10.87 12.44 -0.44
N CYS A 92 -9.73 13.06 -0.19
CA CYS A 92 -8.65 13.17 -1.18
C CYS A 92 -7.59 12.08 -0.95
N HIS A 93 -7.20 11.39 -2.04
CA HIS A 93 -6.22 10.31 -2.03
C HIS A 93 -4.97 10.68 -2.83
N SER A 94 -3.77 10.41 -2.27
CA SER A 94 -2.45 10.76 -2.82
C SER A 94 -2.09 12.25 -2.76
N SER A 95 -0.80 12.56 -2.85
CA SER A 95 -0.29 13.94 -2.74
C SER A 95 -0.85 14.86 -3.82
N LYS A 96 -0.93 14.40 -5.09
CA LYS A 96 -1.43 15.22 -6.19
C LYS A 96 -2.92 15.53 -6.07
N ALA A 97 -3.77 14.50 -5.98
CA ALA A 97 -5.21 14.69 -5.79
C ALA A 97 -5.53 15.38 -4.45
N GLY A 98 -4.70 15.12 -3.42
CA GLY A 98 -4.76 15.82 -2.13
C GLY A 98 -4.55 17.32 -2.25
N ALA A 99 -3.59 17.76 -3.05
CA ALA A 99 -3.36 19.19 -3.29
C ALA A 99 -4.52 19.81 -4.09
N LEU A 100 -4.87 19.20 -5.23
CA LEU A 100 -5.93 19.71 -6.11
C LEU A 100 -7.30 19.74 -5.41
N GLY A 101 -7.65 18.67 -4.70
CA GLY A 101 -8.94 18.55 -4.00
C GLY A 101 -9.06 19.51 -2.82
N ARG A 102 -8.00 19.68 -1.99
CA ARG A 102 -8.00 20.65 -0.88
C ARG A 102 -8.17 22.07 -1.38
N ILE A 103 -7.46 22.45 -2.47
CA ILE A 103 -7.60 23.79 -3.09
C ILE A 103 -9.00 23.96 -3.70
N ALA A 104 -9.50 22.98 -4.44
CA ALA A 104 -10.85 23.03 -5.03
C ALA A 104 -11.95 23.17 -3.98
N ASN A 105 -11.75 22.60 -2.78
CA ASN A 105 -12.69 22.64 -1.65
C ASN A 105 -12.63 23.95 -0.82
N MET A 106 -11.64 24.81 -1.04
CA MET A 106 -11.50 26.06 -0.28
C MET A 106 -12.76 26.92 -0.37
N GLY A 107 -13.24 27.38 0.79
CA GLY A 107 -14.45 28.21 0.90
C GLY A 107 -15.77 27.48 0.65
N LEU A 108 -15.76 26.16 0.45
CA LEU A 108 -16.97 25.32 0.48
C LEU A 108 -17.19 24.79 1.92
N LYS A 109 -18.46 24.50 2.26
CA LYS A 109 -18.83 24.06 3.63
C LYS A 109 -18.56 22.56 3.90
N ASN A 110 -17.91 21.87 2.95
CA ASN A 110 -17.60 20.44 3.04
C ASN A 110 -16.50 20.16 4.06
N LYS A 111 -16.56 19.06 4.78
CA LYS A 111 -15.40 18.55 5.53
C LYS A 111 -14.44 17.90 4.57
N CYS A 112 -13.14 18.00 4.83
CA CYS A 112 -12.12 17.42 3.97
C CYS A 112 -11.28 16.42 4.76
N VAL A 113 -11.19 15.18 4.26
CA VAL A 113 -10.29 14.12 4.71
C VAL A 113 -9.18 14.01 3.68
N TYR A 114 -7.96 13.85 4.10
CA TYR A 114 -6.81 13.66 3.21
C TYR A 114 -6.01 12.42 3.63
N ASN A 115 -5.71 11.54 2.67
CA ASN A 115 -4.82 10.40 2.84
C ASN A 115 -3.71 10.48 1.78
N PRO A 116 -2.45 10.73 2.15
CA PRO A 116 -1.33 10.82 1.22
C PRO A 116 -0.97 9.48 0.56
N HIS A 117 -1.31 8.33 1.17
CA HIS A 117 -0.88 7.00 0.75
C HIS A 117 0.65 6.88 0.53
N GLY A 118 1.42 7.43 1.44
CA GLY A 118 2.85 7.62 1.31
C GLY A 118 3.19 9.10 1.03
N TRP A 119 3.86 9.75 2.00
CA TRP A 119 4.29 11.14 1.83
C TRP A 119 5.28 11.27 0.68
N ALA A 120 4.99 12.11 -0.30
CA ALA A 120 5.91 12.36 -1.43
C ALA A 120 7.28 12.89 -0.99
N PHE A 121 7.37 13.56 0.16
CA PHE A 121 8.64 14.04 0.73
C PHE A 121 9.46 12.95 1.41
N ASN A 122 8.94 11.73 1.60
CA ASN A 122 9.70 10.58 2.11
C ASN A 122 10.40 9.80 0.98
N MET A 123 10.01 10.02 -0.28
CA MET A 123 10.69 9.38 -1.42
C MET A 123 12.17 9.80 -1.46
N ARG A 124 13.07 8.86 -1.81
CA ARG A 124 14.47 9.17 -2.10
C ARG A 124 14.55 10.15 -3.27
N GLY A 125 15.45 11.12 -3.21
CA GLY A 125 15.63 12.08 -4.28
C GLY A 125 16.22 13.42 -3.83
N ASN A 126 16.12 14.42 -4.70
CA ASN A 126 16.70 15.75 -4.49
C ASN A 126 16.12 16.45 -3.25
N LYS A 127 17.01 16.93 -2.37
CA LYS A 127 16.66 17.68 -1.14
C LYS A 127 15.75 18.88 -1.41
N LEU A 128 15.93 19.56 -2.55
CA LEU A 128 15.09 20.70 -2.93
C LEU A 128 13.65 20.27 -3.23
N LYS A 129 13.46 19.17 -3.99
CA LYS A 129 12.12 18.60 -4.24
C LYS A 129 11.43 18.20 -2.92
N LYS A 130 12.17 17.61 -2.00
CA LYS A 130 11.66 17.26 -0.67
C LYS A 130 11.16 18.49 0.08
N LEU A 131 11.93 19.59 0.10
CA LEU A 131 11.53 20.84 0.75
C LEU A 131 10.27 21.44 0.11
N ILE A 132 10.16 21.39 -1.22
CA ILE A 132 8.96 21.84 -1.95
C ILE A 132 7.73 21.03 -1.51
N TYR A 133 7.82 19.69 -1.48
CA TYR A 133 6.70 18.84 -1.05
C TYR A 133 6.32 19.10 0.41
N VAL A 134 7.28 19.24 1.32
CA VAL A 134 7.04 19.62 2.72
C VAL A 134 6.33 20.97 2.79
N GLY A 135 6.78 21.97 2.01
CA GLY A 135 6.16 23.29 1.94
C GLY A 135 4.70 23.23 1.48
N ILE A 136 4.43 22.51 0.38
CA ILE A 136 3.07 22.30 -0.14
C ILE A 136 2.18 21.67 0.94
N GLU A 137 2.64 20.61 1.59
CA GLU A 137 1.84 19.92 2.60
C GLU A 137 1.55 20.82 3.82
N LYS A 138 2.52 21.62 4.29
CA LYS A 138 2.31 22.59 5.38
C LYS A 138 1.26 23.64 5.02
N VAL A 139 1.37 24.21 3.82
CA VAL A 139 0.45 25.27 3.35
C VAL A 139 -0.97 24.70 3.18
N LEU A 140 -1.10 23.46 2.72
CA LEU A 140 -2.40 22.84 2.47
C LEU A 140 -3.00 22.10 3.67
N ALA A 141 -2.22 21.81 4.71
CA ALA A 141 -2.72 21.11 5.89
C ALA A 141 -3.89 21.83 6.61
N PRO A 142 -3.96 23.18 6.70
CA PRO A 142 -5.13 23.86 7.27
C PRO A 142 -6.44 23.58 6.53
N PHE A 143 -6.40 23.29 5.24
CA PHE A 143 -7.57 23.11 4.37
C PHE A 143 -8.18 21.70 4.37
N CYS A 144 -7.71 20.82 5.23
CA CYS A 144 -8.40 19.57 5.54
C CYS A 144 -8.77 19.48 7.02
N SER A 145 -9.82 18.73 7.32
CA SER A 145 -10.33 18.51 8.69
C SER A 145 -9.44 17.52 9.42
N THR A 146 -9.00 16.48 8.73
CA THR A 146 -8.13 15.42 9.25
C THR A 146 -7.24 14.86 8.14
N ILE A 147 -6.10 14.31 8.55
CA ILE A 147 -5.17 13.58 7.67
C ILE A 147 -5.08 12.15 8.19
N ILE A 148 -5.36 11.18 7.32
CA ILE A 148 -5.17 9.77 7.59
C ILE A 148 -3.74 9.41 7.21
N CYS A 149 -3.01 8.83 8.15
CA CYS A 149 -1.70 8.23 7.95
C CYS A 149 -1.88 6.72 7.88
N ILE A 150 -1.38 6.07 6.84
CA ILE A 150 -1.51 4.62 6.66
C ILE A 150 -0.58 3.79 7.56
N SER A 151 0.28 4.46 8.33
CA SER A 151 1.16 3.84 9.32
C SER A 151 1.58 4.81 10.42
N GLY A 152 2.08 4.26 11.53
CA GLY A 152 2.73 5.04 12.58
C GLY A 152 3.96 5.79 12.07
N ALA A 153 4.70 5.24 11.09
CA ALA A 153 5.84 5.89 10.44
C ALA A 153 5.43 7.17 9.73
N GLU A 154 4.35 7.13 8.94
CA GLU A 154 3.82 8.32 8.28
C GLU A 154 3.43 9.42 9.26
N LYS A 155 2.77 9.04 10.36
CA LYS A 155 2.41 9.99 11.41
C LYS A 155 3.66 10.60 12.06
N ARG A 156 4.69 9.80 12.37
CA ARG A 156 5.97 10.32 12.88
C ARG A 156 6.64 11.24 11.89
N SER A 157 6.65 10.88 10.61
CA SER A 157 7.21 11.70 9.54
C SER A 157 6.50 13.05 9.44
N ALA A 158 5.16 13.07 9.43
CA ALA A 158 4.38 14.30 9.43
C ALA A 158 4.70 15.22 10.63
N LEU A 159 4.87 14.65 11.83
CA LEU A 159 5.24 15.39 13.04
C LEU A 159 6.68 15.90 12.97
N LYS A 160 7.64 15.08 12.51
CA LYS A 160 9.05 15.46 12.31
C LYS A 160 9.18 16.68 11.40
N TYR A 161 8.46 16.70 10.29
CA TYR A 161 8.46 17.83 9.36
C TYR A 161 7.48 18.94 9.75
N ARG A 162 6.77 18.83 10.89
CA ARG A 162 5.79 19.81 11.39
C ARG A 162 4.76 20.17 10.32
N ILE A 163 4.18 19.16 9.67
CA ILE A 163 3.13 19.35 8.64
C ILE A 163 1.87 19.92 9.30
N CYS A 164 1.45 19.36 10.43
CA CYS A 164 0.32 19.84 11.23
C CYS A 164 0.38 19.31 12.66
N GLY A 165 -0.53 19.77 13.53
CA GLY A 165 -0.63 19.31 14.91
C GLY A 165 -1.11 17.85 15.04
N LYS A 166 -0.65 17.15 16.10
CA LYS A 166 -0.93 15.72 16.38
C LYS A 166 -2.43 15.36 16.33
N LYS A 167 -3.33 16.27 16.77
CA LYS A 167 -4.78 16.02 16.81
C LYS A 167 -5.39 15.80 15.42
N LYS A 168 -4.80 16.39 14.38
CA LYS A 168 -5.25 16.30 12.98
C LYS A 168 -4.80 14.99 12.31
N LEU A 169 -3.78 14.31 12.83
CA LEU A 169 -3.20 13.09 12.28
C LEU A 169 -3.87 11.87 12.92
N LYS A 170 -4.57 11.07 12.12
CA LYS A 170 -5.16 9.80 12.53
C LYS A 170 -4.41 8.67 11.83
N VAL A 171 -4.16 7.57 12.54
CA VAL A 171 -3.59 6.36 11.93
C VAL A 171 -4.74 5.42 11.65
N ILE A 172 -4.92 5.08 10.37
CA ILE A 172 -5.77 3.99 9.89
C ILE A 172 -4.87 3.20 8.94
N TYR A 173 -4.50 1.99 9.33
CA TYR A 173 -3.63 1.14 8.52
C TYR A 173 -4.33 0.75 7.22
N ASN A 174 -3.57 0.51 6.17
CA ASN A 174 -4.13 -0.12 4.98
C ASN A 174 -4.55 -1.55 5.32
N GLY A 175 -5.60 -2.01 4.66
CA GLY A 175 -6.07 -3.38 4.75
C GLY A 175 -5.99 -4.08 3.40
N ILE A 176 -6.12 -5.41 3.45
CA ILE A 176 -6.27 -6.27 2.29
C ILE A 176 -7.65 -6.92 2.32
N ASP A 177 -8.19 -7.16 1.13
CA ASP A 177 -9.48 -7.83 0.96
C ASP A 177 -9.28 -9.34 0.97
N PHE A 178 -9.66 -9.99 2.07
CA PHE A 178 -9.48 -11.44 2.24
C PHE A 178 -10.22 -12.24 1.19
N ASP A 179 -11.37 -11.75 0.70
CA ASP A 179 -12.13 -12.45 -0.35
C ASP A 179 -11.38 -12.48 -1.69
N GLU A 180 -10.57 -11.44 -1.99
CA GLU A 180 -9.73 -11.45 -3.20
C GLU A 180 -8.71 -12.60 -3.18
N TYR A 181 -8.37 -13.12 -2.01
CA TYR A 181 -7.35 -14.15 -1.82
C TYR A 181 -7.90 -15.54 -1.47
N ASN A 182 -9.18 -15.64 -1.07
CA ASN A 182 -9.85 -16.91 -0.77
C ASN A 182 -10.39 -17.61 -2.01
N MET A 183 -10.16 -17.09 -3.21
CA MET A 183 -10.56 -17.77 -4.43
C MET A 183 -9.72 -19.03 -4.62
N ASP A 184 -10.38 -20.20 -4.68
CA ASP A 184 -9.75 -21.47 -5.01
C ASP A 184 -9.28 -21.44 -6.47
N TYR A 185 -8.03 -21.11 -6.66
CA TYR A 185 -7.35 -21.29 -7.93
C TYR A 185 -6.64 -22.63 -7.91
N HIS A 186 -7.05 -23.53 -8.80
CA HIS A 186 -6.46 -24.87 -8.94
C HIS A 186 -5.22 -24.89 -9.85
N MET A 187 -4.40 -23.83 -9.82
CA MET A 187 -3.18 -23.81 -10.61
C MET A 187 -2.05 -24.45 -9.80
N ASN A 188 -1.43 -25.50 -10.34
CA ASN A 188 -0.21 -26.05 -9.76
C ASN A 188 0.97 -25.13 -10.16
N THR A 189 1.18 -24.07 -9.37
CA THR A 189 2.19 -23.05 -9.67
C THR A 189 3.61 -23.61 -9.62
N ARG A 190 3.88 -24.61 -8.77
CA ARG A 190 5.21 -25.28 -8.74
C ARG A 190 5.47 -26.03 -10.04
N GLU A 191 4.50 -26.78 -10.56
CA GLU A 191 4.61 -27.52 -11.83
C GLU A 191 4.75 -26.55 -13.01
N LEU A 192 3.94 -25.48 -13.04
CA LEU A 192 4.02 -24.45 -14.09
C LEU A 192 5.39 -23.77 -14.17
N LEU A 193 6.04 -23.59 -13.03
CA LEU A 193 7.35 -22.95 -12.90
C LEU A 193 8.50 -23.98 -12.91
N GLU A 194 8.22 -25.27 -13.12
CA GLU A 194 9.21 -26.35 -13.10
C GLU A 194 10.04 -26.40 -11.81
N ILE A 195 9.46 -25.95 -10.67
CA ILE A 195 10.11 -25.98 -9.35
C ILE A 195 10.07 -27.42 -8.81
N PRO A 196 11.23 -28.00 -8.43
CA PRO A 196 11.28 -29.34 -7.82
C PRO A 196 10.36 -29.46 -6.60
N GLU A 197 9.70 -30.63 -6.43
CA GLU A 197 8.78 -30.86 -5.31
C GLU A 197 9.44 -30.68 -3.94
N ASP A 198 10.70 -31.10 -3.82
CA ASP A 198 11.49 -31.02 -2.59
C ASP A 198 12.29 -29.71 -2.44
N ALA A 199 12.09 -28.75 -3.35
CA ALA A 199 12.73 -27.43 -3.26
C ALA A 199 12.19 -26.62 -2.09
N PHE A 200 13.10 -25.94 -1.38
CA PHE A 200 12.79 -24.94 -0.37
C PHE A 200 12.72 -23.57 -1.03
N VAL A 201 11.52 -22.99 -1.15
CA VAL A 201 11.25 -21.81 -1.97
C VAL A 201 11.28 -20.54 -1.13
N VAL A 202 12.23 -19.66 -1.42
CA VAL A 202 12.30 -18.31 -0.85
C VAL A 202 11.89 -17.30 -1.92
N GLY A 203 10.92 -16.44 -1.63
CA GLY A 203 10.41 -15.56 -2.69
C GLY A 203 10.05 -14.15 -2.27
N MET A 204 10.08 -13.26 -3.26
CA MET A 204 9.72 -11.86 -3.16
C MET A 204 8.62 -11.52 -4.16
N VAL A 205 7.61 -10.77 -3.72
CA VAL A 205 6.58 -10.21 -4.60
C VAL A 205 6.67 -8.69 -4.59
N GLY A 206 6.93 -8.10 -5.73
CA GLY A 206 7.06 -6.66 -5.83
C GLY A 206 7.61 -6.19 -7.17
N ARG A 207 7.67 -4.86 -7.34
CA ARG A 207 8.23 -4.26 -8.53
C ARG A 207 9.75 -4.43 -8.55
N LEU A 208 10.33 -4.88 -9.66
CA LEU A 208 11.78 -4.90 -9.86
C LEU A 208 12.27 -3.46 -10.06
N ALA A 209 12.67 -2.83 -8.98
CA ALA A 209 13.16 -1.46 -8.95
C ALA A 209 14.04 -1.24 -7.72
N GLU A 210 14.92 -0.27 -7.76
CA GLU A 210 15.83 0.12 -6.66
C GLU A 210 15.16 0.10 -5.28
N GLN A 211 13.89 0.50 -5.21
CA GLN A 211 13.12 0.50 -3.97
C GLN A 211 13.02 -0.88 -3.31
N LYS A 212 12.81 -1.92 -4.10
CA LYS A 212 12.55 -3.29 -3.61
C LYS A 212 13.83 -4.11 -3.43
N ALA A 213 14.98 -3.55 -3.84
CA ALA A 213 16.31 -4.14 -3.68
C ALA A 213 16.43 -5.57 -4.23
N PRO A 214 16.00 -5.86 -5.49
CA PRO A 214 16.11 -7.19 -6.04
C PRO A 214 17.59 -7.65 -6.17
N ASP A 215 18.51 -6.73 -6.36
CA ASP A 215 19.97 -6.94 -6.34
C ASP A 215 20.46 -7.50 -5.00
N VAL A 216 19.96 -7.00 -3.89
CA VAL A 216 20.28 -7.53 -2.55
C VAL A 216 19.69 -8.92 -2.36
N PHE A 217 18.50 -9.20 -2.94
CA PHE A 217 17.91 -10.53 -2.88
C PHE A 217 18.76 -11.57 -3.61
N VAL A 218 19.30 -11.25 -4.79
CA VAL A 218 20.20 -12.16 -5.54
C VAL A 218 21.45 -12.48 -4.73
N LYS A 219 22.06 -11.48 -4.07
CA LYS A 219 23.24 -11.69 -3.21
C LYS A 219 22.92 -12.57 -2.00
N ALA A 220 21.79 -12.31 -1.33
CA ALA A 220 21.32 -13.15 -0.23
C ALA A 220 21.01 -14.59 -0.71
N ALA A 221 20.41 -14.74 -1.89
CA ALA A 221 20.10 -16.04 -2.50
C ALA A 221 21.36 -16.89 -2.69
N LYS A 222 22.47 -16.31 -3.17
CA LYS A 222 23.76 -17.00 -3.29
C LYS A 222 24.21 -17.57 -1.94
N ARG A 223 24.21 -16.74 -0.89
CA ARG A 223 24.59 -17.18 0.47
C ARG A 223 23.67 -18.27 1.01
N ILE A 224 22.36 -18.14 0.77
CA ILE A 224 21.37 -19.15 1.19
C ILE A 224 21.63 -20.47 0.44
N LYS A 225 21.91 -20.43 -0.85
CA LYS A 225 22.16 -21.62 -1.69
C LYS A 225 23.37 -22.40 -1.22
N GLU A 226 24.43 -21.75 -0.76
CA GLU A 226 25.62 -22.39 -0.19
C GLU A 226 25.30 -23.21 1.07
N ILE A 227 24.29 -22.80 1.87
CA ILE A 227 23.91 -23.44 3.13
C ILE A 227 22.75 -24.42 2.93
N ILE A 228 21.81 -24.08 2.03
CA ILE A 228 20.61 -24.87 1.71
C ILE A 228 20.66 -25.24 0.21
N PRO A 229 21.31 -26.36 -0.17
CA PRO A 229 21.47 -26.73 -1.59
C PRO A 229 20.14 -26.90 -2.35
N LYS A 230 19.06 -27.23 -1.65
CA LYS A 230 17.70 -27.34 -2.22
C LYS A 230 16.95 -26.00 -2.29
N ALA A 231 17.57 -24.89 -1.89
CA ALA A 231 16.90 -23.58 -1.98
C ALA A 231 16.64 -23.21 -3.44
N PHE A 232 15.44 -22.67 -3.66
CA PHE A 232 14.94 -22.16 -4.92
C PHE A 232 14.42 -20.74 -4.70
N PHE A 233 14.66 -19.84 -5.63
CA PHE A 233 14.37 -18.42 -5.43
C PHE A 233 13.36 -17.94 -6.47
N LEU A 234 12.44 -17.10 -6.04
CA LEU A 234 11.35 -16.62 -6.88
C LEU A 234 11.14 -15.12 -6.70
N ILE A 235 11.19 -14.35 -7.79
CA ILE A 235 10.70 -12.99 -7.83
C ILE A 235 9.44 -12.93 -8.68
N VAL A 236 8.35 -12.40 -8.09
CA VAL A 236 7.09 -12.19 -8.78
C VAL A 236 6.85 -10.70 -8.93
N GLY A 237 6.92 -10.23 -10.16
CA GLY A 237 6.77 -8.81 -10.50
C GLY A 237 7.54 -8.46 -11.75
N ASP A 238 7.44 -7.20 -12.15
CA ASP A 238 8.10 -6.62 -13.33
C ASP A 238 8.64 -5.23 -12.97
N GLY A 239 9.59 -4.72 -13.71
CA GLY A 239 10.14 -3.40 -13.45
C GLY A 239 11.38 -3.03 -14.26
N PRO A 240 11.86 -1.79 -14.07
CA PRO A 240 12.99 -1.27 -14.85
C PRO A 240 14.30 -2.03 -14.64
N ASP A 241 14.49 -2.69 -13.49
CA ASP A 241 15.72 -3.38 -13.12
C ASP A 241 15.72 -4.86 -13.57
N TRP A 242 14.76 -5.27 -14.44
CA TRP A 242 14.59 -6.67 -14.86
C TRP A 242 15.87 -7.26 -15.47
N ASP A 243 16.42 -6.58 -16.47
CA ASP A 243 17.60 -7.07 -17.21
C ASP A 243 18.84 -7.10 -16.32
N GLU A 244 19.00 -6.11 -15.42
CA GLU A 244 20.08 -6.05 -14.44
C GLU A 244 20.00 -7.22 -13.45
N VAL A 245 18.81 -7.51 -12.95
CA VAL A 245 18.57 -8.62 -12.01
C VAL A 245 18.82 -9.96 -12.67
N GLN A 246 18.39 -10.15 -13.94
CA GLN A 246 18.67 -11.37 -14.68
C GLN A 246 20.17 -11.58 -14.86
N GLN A 247 20.92 -10.53 -15.21
CA GLN A 247 22.36 -10.59 -15.32
C GLN A 247 23.04 -10.94 -13.99
N GLU A 248 22.58 -10.35 -12.87
CA GLU A 248 23.10 -10.68 -11.54
C GLU A 248 22.82 -12.15 -11.13
N VAL A 249 21.68 -12.71 -11.53
CA VAL A 249 21.35 -14.14 -11.31
C VAL A 249 22.35 -15.02 -12.06
N ASP A 250 22.63 -14.71 -13.33
CA ASP A 250 23.57 -15.46 -14.17
C ASP A 250 25.01 -15.34 -13.65
N ASP A 251 25.46 -14.13 -13.28
CA ASP A 251 26.80 -13.85 -12.74
C ASP A 251 27.07 -14.55 -11.40
N ASN A 252 25.99 -14.82 -10.63
CA ASN A 252 26.06 -15.55 -9.35
C ASN A 252 25.82 -17.06 -9.48
N GLU A 253 25.72 -17.60 -10.72
CA GLU A 253 25.52 -19.02 -11.00
C GLU A 253 24.22 -19.60 -10.38
N LEU A 254 23.13 -18.77 -10.36
CA LEU A 254 21.86 -19.15 -9.77
C LEU A 254 20.77 -19.52 -10.79
N THR A 255 21.08 -19.49 -12.10
CA THR A 255 20.13 -19.68 -13.21
C THR A 255 19.22 -20.90 -13.05
N ASP A 256 19.76 -22.03 -12.58
CA ASP A 256 19.01 -23.30 -12.39
C ASP A 256 18.12 -23.30 -11.15
N SER A 257 18.19 -22.29 -10.31
CA SER A 257 17.47 -22.23 -9.02
C SER A 257 16.83 -20.86 -8.72
N PHE A 258 16.72 -20.00 -9.74
CA PHE A 258 16.15 -18.66 -9.59
C PHE A 258 15.20 -18.34 -10.74
N ILE A 259 13.97 -17.94 -10.44
CA ILE A 259 12.98 -17.57 -11.45
C ILE A 259 12.51 -16.13 -11.27
N LEU A 260 12.51 -15.37 -12.37
CA LEU A 260 11.78 -14.13 -12.53
C LEU A 260 10.44 -14.45 -13.20
N ALA A 261 9.36 -14.52 -12.42
CA ALA A 261 8.05 -14.97 -12.90
C ALA A 261 7.25 -13.89 -13.66
N GLY A 262 7.72 -12.66 -13.67
CA GLY A 262 7.02 -11.56 -14.32
C GLY A 262 5.82 -11.05 -13.52
N TRP A 263 5.10 -10.11 -14.13
CA TRP A 263 3.92 -9.50 -13.51
C TRP A 263 2.70 -10.43 -13.55
N THR A 264 1.98 -10.50 -12.45
CA THR A 264 0.75 -11.28 -12.34
C THR A 264 -0.41 -10.46 -11.76
N ARG A 265 -1.64 -10.84 -12.10
CA ARG A 265 -2.85 -10.38 -11.41
C ARG A 265 -3.20 -11.21 -10.18
N ARG A 266 -2.50 -12.33 -9.98
CA ARG A 266 -2.81 -13.34 -8.98
C ARG A 266 -1.58 -13.63 -8.12
N PRO A 267 -1.04 -12.66 -7.38
CA PRO A 267 0.19 -12.86 -6.61
C PRO A 267 0.04 -13.95 -5.55
N MET A 268 -1.17 -14.16 -5.02
CA MET A 268 -1.40 -15.16 -3.97
C MET A 268 -1.10 -16.59 -4.42
N GLU A 269 -1.28 -16.93 -5.70
CA GLU A 269 -0.92 -18.23 -6.24
C GLU A 269 0.57 -18.54 -6.13
N TYR A 270 1.39 -17.50 -6.29
CA TYR A 270 2.85 -17.58 -6.14
C TYR A 270 3.27 -17.48 -4.66
N ILE A 271 2.59 -16.65 -3.86
CA ILE A 271 2.87 -16.57 -2.42
C ILE A 271 2.62 -17.89 -1.73
N LYS A 272 1.55 -18.62 -2.10
CA LYS A 272 1.19 -19.90 -1.48
C LYS A 272 2.28 -20.96 -1.61
N ILE A 273 3.10 -20.93 -2.66
CA ILE A 273 4.17 -21.92 -2.88
C ILE A 273 5.49 -21.59 -2.18
N LEU A 274 5.62 -20.41 -1.59
CA LEU A 274 6.80 -20.01 -0.84
C LEU A 274 6.88 -20.77 0.49
N ASP A 275 8.08 -21.09 0.90
CA ASP A 275 8.39 -21.55 2.27
C ASP A 275 8.75 -20.37 3.17
N ILE A 276 9.45 -19.35 2.61
CA ILE A 276 9.71 -18.05 3.25
C ILE A 276 9.42 -16.93 2.25
N ALA A 277 8.76 -15.89 2.74
CA ALA A 277 8.51 -14.67 1.99
C ALA A 277 9.45 -13.54 2.43
N VAL A 278 9.99 -12.77 1.47
CA VAL A 278 10.90 -11.67 1.77
C VAL A 278 10.37 -10.33 1.28
N LEU A 279 10.56 -9.26 2.07
CA LEU A 279 10.36 -7.87 1.67
C LEU A 279 11.53 -7.01 2.13
N ILE A 280 12.55 -6.89 1.31
CA ILE A 280 13.84 -6.27 1.65
C ILE A 280 13.99 -4.85 1.09
N SER A 281 12.93 -4.10 1.11
CA SER A 281 12.87 -2.75 0.54
C SER A 281 13.87 -1.78 1.19
N ARG A 282 14.45 -0.89 0.36
CA ARG A 282 15.28 0.23 0.81
C ARG A 282 14.47 1.38 1.40
N TRP A 283 13.20 1.49 1.02
CA TRP A 283 12.19 2.39 1.63
C TRP A 283 10.78 1.87 1.35
N GLU A 284 9.85 2.02 2.31
CA GLU A 284 8.51 1.47 2.18
C GLU A 284 7.45 2.34 2.88
N GLY A 285 6.40 2.71 2.15
CA GLY A 285 5.29 3.48 2.69
C GLY A 285 4.36 2.68 3.60
N PHE A 286 4.10 1.42 3.22
CA PHE A 286 3.33 0.46 4.01
C PHE A 286 3.80 -0.99 3.75
N GLY A 287 3.93 -1.41 2.48
CA GLY A 287 4.28 -2.79 2.15
C GLY A 287 3.05 -3.70 2.17
N LEU A 288 2.08 -3.44 1.27
CA LEU A 288 0.83 -4.21 1.17
C LEU A 288 1.04 -5.72 1.04
N VAL A 289 2.19 -6.16 0.52
CA VAL A 289 2.52 -7.57 0.39
C VAL A 289 2.79 -8.25 1.74
N LEU A 290 3.17 -7.51 2.80
CA LEU A 290 3.40 -8.10 4.13
C LEU A 290 2.11 -8.70 4.71
N PRO A 291 0.96 -7.99 4.75
CA PRO A 291 -0.31 -8.61 5.11
C PRO A 291 -0.70 -9.78 4.19
N GLU A 292 -0.33 -9.75 2.90
CA GLU A 292 -0.58 -10.86 1.98
C GLU A 292 0.22 -12.11 2.36
N TYR A 293 1.48 -11.95 2.75
CA TYR A 293 2.32 -13.03 3.26
C TYR A 293 1.77 -13.63 4.56
N MET A 294 1.34 -12.77 5.50
CA MET A 294 0.71 -13.19 6.76
C MET A 294 -0.60 -13.96 6.51
N LEU A 295 -1.44 -13.47 5.58
CA LEU A 295 -2.69 -14.13 5.20
C LEU A 295 -2.43 -15.51 4.58
N ALA A 296 -1.35 -15.67 3.82
CA ALA A 296 -0.90 -16.93 3.23
C ALA A 296 -0.14 -17.82 4.21
N ASN A 297 -0.05 -17.47 5.49
CA ASN A 297 0.69 -18.19 6.52
C ASN A 297 2.17 -18.41 6.15
N LYS A 298 2.83 -17.35 5.64
CA LYS A 298 4.26 -17.40 5.30
C LYS A 298 5.09 -16.70 6.36
N PRO A 299 6.15 -17.33 6.87
CA PRO A 299 7.13 -16.66 7.70
C PRO A 299 7.84 -15.58 6.86
N ILE A 300 8.16 -14.45 7.50
CA ILE A 300 8.61 -13.24 6.82
C ILE A 300 9.99 -12.85 7.26
N VAL A 301 10.86 -12.54 6.28
CA VAL A 301 12.10 -11.79 6.48
C VAL A 301 11.94 -10.43 5.80
N ALA A 302 12.17 -9.34 6.53
CA ALA A 302 11.99 -8.00 6.00
C ALA A 302 13.09 -7.04 6.47
N THR A 303 13.20 -5.86 5.85
CA THR A 303 14.15 -4.83 6.29
C THR A 303 13.56 -3.95 7.38
N ASP A 304 14.39 -3.54 8.36
CA ASP A 304 14.03 -2.56 9.40
C ASP A 304 14.05 -1.13 8.82
N VAL A 305 13.03 -0.79 8.04
CA VAL A 305 12.93 0.53 7.41
C VAL A 305 11.51 1.07 7.40
N ASP A 306 11.38 2.39 7.58
CA ASP A 306 10.15 3.19 7.45
C ASP A 306 8.90 2.58 8.14
N ALA A 307 7.98 2.00 7.36
CA ALA A 307 6.73 1.44 7.87
C ALA A 307 6.83 -0.06 8.23
N ILE A 308 7.83 -0.77 7.75
CA ILE A 308 7.96 -2.22 7.93
C ILE A 308 7.96 -2.62 9.41
N PRO A 309 8.73 -1.98 10.34
CA PRO A 309 8.73 -2.36 11.76
C PRO A 309 7.41 -2.13 12.51
N PHE A 310 6.44 -1.48 11.89
CA PHE A 310 5.08 -1.35 12.45
C PHE A 310 4.16 -2.49 12.06
N ILE A 311 4.58 -3.29 11.08
CA ILE A 311 3.83 -4.43 10.53
C ILE A 311 4.51 -5.72 10.93
N VAL A 312 5.83 -5.79 10.73
CA VAL A 312 6.68 -6.91 11.13
C VAL A 312 7.46 -6.53 12.37
N GLN A 313 7.19 -7.21 13.47
CA GLN A 313 7.91 -7.06 14.73
C GLN A 313 8.95 -8.18 14.84
N ASP A 314 10.21 -7.79 15.02
CA ASP A 314 11.35 -8.71 15.02
C ASP A 314 11.19 -9.82 16.07
N HIS A 315 11.43 -11.09 15.68
CA HIS A 315 11.25 -12.32 16.46
C HIS A 315 9.81 -12.53 17.04
N VAL A 316 8.82 -11.74 16.59
CA VAL A 316 7.42 -11.90 16.97
C VAL A 316 6.63 -12.50 15.80
N ASN A 317 6.49 -11.77 14.70
CA ASN A 317 5.74 -12.18 13.50
C ASN A 317 6.56 -12.14 12.20
N GLY A 318 7.88 -12.04 12.31
CA GLY A 318 8.88 -12.07 11.26
C GLY A 318 10.26 -11.74 11.80
N LEU A 319 11.28 -11.80 10.94
CA LEU A 319 12.65 -11.39 11.28
C LEU A 319 13.02 -10.14 10.49
N LEU A 320 13.72 -9.21 11.16
CA LEU A 320 14.16 -7.97 10.53
C LEU A 320 15.68 -7.98 10.28
N ALA A 321 16.08 -7.37 9.17
CA ALA A 321 17.47 -7.15 8.79
C ALA A 321 17.72 -5.67 8.48
N PRO A 322 18.94 -5.16 8.64
CA PRO A 322 19.29 -3.84 8.14
C PRO A 322 19.08 -3.71 6.62
N VAL A 323 18.88 -2.47 6.15
CA VAL A 323 18.78 -2.20 4.71
C VAL A 323 20.10 -2.50 4.01
N ASP A 324 20.04 -3.13 2.82
CA ASP A 324 21.18 -3.53 2.00
C ASP A 324 22.14 -4.56 2.66
N ASP A 325 21.68 -5.28 3.68
CA ASP A 325 22.45 -6.30 4.42
C ASP A 325 22.05 -7.71 3.95
N ASP A 326 22.65 -8.18 2.84
CA ASP A 326 22.39 -9.49 2.24
C ASP A 326 22.83 -10.65 3.14
N GLU A 327 23.85 -10.44 3.99
CA GLU A 327 24.33 -11.43 4.97
C GLU A 327 23.29 -11.66 6.06
N LYS A 328 22.78 -10.59 6.70
CA LYS A 328 21.75 -10.72 7.73
C LYS A 328 20.42 -11.26 7.18
N ILE A 329 20.06 -10.91 5.96
CA ILE A 329 18.88 -11.49 5.28
C ILE A 329 19.06 -13.00 5.12
N ALA A 330 20.22 -13.45 4.64
CA ALA A 330 20.52 -14.88 4.49
C ALA A 330 20.53 -15.60 5.84
N GLU A 331 21.16 -15.03 6.88
CA GLU A 331 21.12 -15.59 8.23
C GLU A 331 19.71 -15.78 8.75
N ASN A 332 18.83 -14.77 8.60
CA ASN A 332 17.44 -14.84 9.04
C ASN A 332 16.65 -15.92 8.29
N VAL A 333 16.88 -16.10 6.98
CA VAL A 333 16.28 -17.18 6.21
C VAL A 333 16.75 -18.55 6.71
N VAL A 334 18.04 -18.71 6.95
CA VAL A 334 18.63 -19.96 7.46
C VAL A 334 18.15 -20.27 8.89
N GLU A 335 17.98 -19.24 9.73
CA GLU A 335 17.43 -19.37 11.09
C GLU A 335 16.01 -19.96 11.03
N ILE A 336 15.11 -19.38 10.23
CA ILE A 336 13.73 -19.88 10.05
C ILE A 336 13.73 -21.30 9.44
N TYR A 337 14.65 -21.59 8.50
CA TYR A 337 14.77 -22.92 7.90
C TYR A 337 15.13 -24.00 8.93
N ARG A 338 16.04 -23.68 9.84
CA ARG A 338 16.57 -24.61 10.86
C ARG A 338 15.69 -24.76 12.10
N ASP A 339 14.93 -23.72 12.43
CA ASP A 339 14.10 -23.67 13.64
C ASP A 339 12.60 -23.72 13.28
N ALA A 340 12.03 -24.91 13.37
CA ALA A 340 10.61 -25.14 13.07
C ALA A 340 9.69 -24.48 14.12
N GLU A 341 10.10 -24.42 15.41
CA GLU A 341 9.30 -23.79 16.47
C GLU A 341 9.23 -22.28 16.27
N LEU A 342 10.35 -21.66 15.94
CA LEU A 342 10.42 -20.25 15.58
C LEU A 342 9.52 -19.97 14.36
N ARG A 343 9.67 -20.76 13.28
CA ARG A 343 8.88 -20.61 12.06
C ARG A 343 7.38 -20.63 12.34
N ASP A 344 6.92 -21.65 13.09
CA ASP A 344 5.51 -21.85 13.38
C ASP A 344 4.96 -20.70 14.26
N LYS A 345 5.73 -20.24 15.24
CA LYS A 345 5.41 -19.05 16.04
C LYS A 345 5.27 -17.80 15.19
N LEU A 346 6.24 -17.52 14.27
CA LEU A 346 6.19 -16.34 13.42
C LEU A 346 4.95 -16.35 12.52
N VAL A 347 4.55 -17.51 12.02
CA VAL A 347 3.36 -17.70 11.18
C VAL A 347 2.08 -17.46 11.99
N GLU A 348 1.95 -18.04 13.17
CA GLU A 348 0.78 -17.88 14.05
C GLU A 348 0.57 -16.41 14.43
N GLU A 349 1.63 -15.75 14.88
CA GLU A 349 1.58 -14.34 15.25
C GLU A 349 1.31 -13.43 14.03
N GLY A 350 1.90 -13.76 12.87
CA GLY A 350 1.60 -13.07 11.61
C GLY A 350 0.13 -13.20 11.23
N ARG A 351 -0.44 -14.40 11.35
CA ARG A 351 -1.87 -14.65 11.08
C ARG A 351 -2.76 -13.84 12.03
N ARG A 352 -2.46 -13.83 13.30
CA ARG A 352 -3.20 -13.02 14.30
C ARG A 352 -3.16 -11.53 13.95
N GLU A 353 -1.98 -11.04 13.60
CA GLU A 353 -1.79 -9.62 13.25
C GLU A 353 -2.61 -9.20 12.02
N VAL A 354 -2.67 -10.02 10.96
CA VAL A 354 -3.42 -9.69 9.75
C VAL A 354 -4.93 -9.71 10.00
N ASP A 355 -5.42 -10.68 10.77
CA ASP A 355 -6.84 -10.78 11.11
C ASP A 355 -7.31 -9.59 11.97
N GLU A 356 -6.48 -9.17 12.94
CA GLU A 356 -6.82 -8.09 13.86
C GLU A 356 -6.63 -6.67 13.28
N ARG A 357 -5.64 -6.47 12.39
CA ARG A 357 -5.23 -5.10 12.01
C ARG A 357 -5.37 -4.78 10.54
N PHE A 358 -5.25 -5.78 9.66
CA PHE A 358 -5.12 -5.53 8.22
C PHE A 358 -6.28 -6.05 7.38
N ASN A 359 -7.41 -6.42 8.00
CA ASN A 359 -8.64 -6.70 7.28
C ASN A 359 -9.28 -5.39 6.78
N VAL A 360 -9.60 -5.34 5.49
CA VAL A 360 -10.19 -4.15 4.85
C VAL A 360 -11.57 -3.78 5.38
N GLU A 361 -12.38 -4.74 5.85
CA GLU A 361 -13.67 -4.44 6.47
C GLU A 361 -13.50 -3.54 7.69
N ARG A 362 -12.49 -3.84 8.52
CA ARG A 362 -12.14 -3.00 9.65
C ARG A 362 -11.67 -1.62 9.21
N VAL A 363 -10.83 -1.54 8.16
CA VAL A 363 -10.36 -0.26 7.61
C VAL A 363 -11.53 0.59 7.11
N ALA A 364 -12.54 -0.03 6.51
CA ALA A 364 -13.77 0.65 6.12
C ALA A 364 -14.53 1.16 7.34
N GLY A 365 -14.73 0.33 8.37
CA GLY A 365 -15.36 0.73 9.63
C GLY A 365 -14.64 1.87 10.33
N ASP A 366 -13.32 1.78 10.53
CA ASP A 366 -12.50 2.84 11.13
C ASP A 366 -12.58 4.16 10.34
N THR A 367 -12.69 4.07 9.01
CA THR A 367 -12.86 5.24 8.13
C THR A 367 -14.25 5.85 8.29
N GLU A 368 -15.28 5.03 8.39
CA GLU A 368 -16.67 5.48 8.61
C GLU A 368 -16.81 6.14 9.97
N ASP A 369 -16.27 5.56 11.04
CA ASP A 369 -16.26 6.13 12.39
C ASP A 369 -15.58 7.50 12.42
N LEU A 370 -14.47 7.64 11.69
CA LEU A 370 -13.78 8.92 11.53
C LEU A 370 -14.66 9.95 10.83
N ILE A 371 -15.36 9.58 9.76
CA ILE A 371 -16.26 10.43 8.99
C ILE A 371 -17.43 10.89 9.88
N ASP A 372 -18.06 9.97 10.60
CA ASP A 372 -19.15 10.25 11.52
C ASP A 372 -18.74 11.22 12.62
N GLY A 373 -17.59 10.98 13.23
CA GLY A 373 -17.03 11.89 14.23
C GLY A 373 -16.81 13.32 13.71
N LEU A 374 -16.39 13.46 12.43
CA LEU A 374 -16.23 14.78 11.80
C LEU A 374 -17.56 15.49 11.54
N LEU A 375 -18.64 14.73 11.23
CA LEU A 375 -19.97 15.28 10.98
C LEU A 375 -20.69 15.64 12.28
N MET A 376 -20.61 14.80 13.32
CA MET A 376 -21.19 15.09 14.65
C MET A 376 -20.59 16.36 15.27
N LEU A 377 -19.30 16.62 15.08
CA LEU A 377 -18.66 17.88 15.52
C LEU A 377 -19.21 19.11 14.80
N LYS A 378 -19.80 18.95 13.61
CA LYS A 378 -20.48 20.03 12.88
C LYS A 378 -21.81 20.40 13.56
N TYR A 379 -22.57 19.43 14.06
CA TYR A 379 -23.88 19.66 14.70
C TYR A 379 -23.78 20.16 16.14
N ARG A 380 -22.63 19.97 16.83
CA ARG A 380 -22.40 20.51 18.19
C ARG A 380 -21.94 21.97 18.22
N LYS A 381 -21.66 22.57 17.06
CA LYS A 381 -21.19 23.97 16.94
C LYS A 381 -22.25 24.90 16.34
N CYS A 382 -23.44 24.41 16.07
CA CYS A 382 -24.66 25.17 15.77
C CYS A 382 -25.61 25.13 16.99
#